data_3165f0e20b69ec4b525bb9eb2fec0075
#
_entry.id   3165f0e20b69ec4b525bb9eb2fec0075
#
_cell.length_a   1.000
_cell.length_b   1.000
_cell.length_c   1.000
_cell.angle_alpha   90.00
_cell.angle_beta   90.00
_cell.angle_gamma   90.00
#
_symmetry.space_group_name_H-M   'P 1'
#
loop_
_entity.id
_entity.type
_entity.pdbx_description
1 polymer ?
#
loop_
_entity_poly.entity_id
_entity_poly.type
_entity_poly.pdbx_seq_one_letter_code
_entity_poly.pdbx_strand_id
1 'polypeptide(L)'
;MNITTRVETKGRFFRPGSAEKIREASEAALEELMSIGHGMLLERLRVAPSGVLNSVQEALSKGNDPSRGTYRASISTTPVQHLSGTITDGGKLRYGPWLEGVSNRNKTTSFPGYFSFSVVSQQLEKKSKSVFEKALARYARKMNN
;
A
#
# COMPACT_ATOMS: atom_id res chain seq x y z
N MET A 1 -0.85 -6.21 -8.41
CA MET A 1 -1.17 -4.77 -8.27
C MET A 1 -0.15 -4.06 -7.40
N ASN A 2 0.10 -2.81 -7.66
CA ASN A 2 1.10 -2.03 -6.95
C ASN A 2 0.54 -0.66 -6.55
N ILE A 3 0.87 -0.20 -5.35
CA ILE A 3 0.76 1.20 -4.96
C ILE A 3 2.19 1.74 -4.91
N THR A 4 2.51 2.71 -5.77
CA THR A 4 3.81 3.37 -5.77
C THR A 4 3.62 4.81 -5.31
N THR A 5 4.35 5.20 -4.29
CA THR A 5 4.37 6.56 -3.76
C THR A 5 5.72 7.19 -4.07
N ARG A 6 5.68 8.37 -4.68
CA ARG A 6 6.88 9.13 -5.05
C ARG A 6 6.75 10.57 -4.55
N VAL A 7 7.83 11.12 -4.03
CA VAL A 7 7.93 12.54 -3.68
C VAL A 7 8.82 13.24 -4.69
N GLU A 8 8.29 14.30 -5.27
CA GLU A 8 9.06 15.22 -6.10
C GLU A 8 9.30 16.52 -5.34
N THR A 9 10.57 16.90 -5.18
CA THR A 9 10.97 18.16 -4.53
C THR A 9 11.31 19.19 -5.60
N LYS A 10 10.55 20.29 -5.65
CA LYS A 10 10.78 21.40 -6.59
C LYS A 10 10.83 22.73 -5.81
N GLY A 11 11.87 23.55 -6.02
CA GLY A 11 11.89 24.93 -5.50
C GLY A 11 13.26 25.50 -5.14
N ARG A 12 13.31 26.83 -4.96
CA ARG A 12 14.51 27.61 -4.67
C ARG A 12 15.02 27.51 -3.22
N PHE A 13 14.31 26.80 -2.34
CA PHE A 13 14.64 26.72 -0.91
C PHE A 13 15.68 25.68 -0.54
N PHE A 14 16.23 24.97 -1.51
CA PHE A 14 17.18 23.88 -1.27
C PHE A 14 18.61 24.40 -1.32
N ARG A 15 19.12 24.91 -0.18
CA ARG A 15 20.55 25.24 -0.02
C ARG A 15 21.36 23.92 0.14
N PRO A 16 22.62 23.87 -0.31
CA PRO A 16 23.50 22.75 -0.04
C PRO A 16 23.54 22.46 1.47
N GLY A 17 23.35 21.21 1.89
CA GLY A 17 23.28 20.78 3.29
C GLY A 17 21.88 20.72 3.91
N SER A 18 20.93 21.55 3.48
CA SER A 18 19.52 21.41 3.88
C SER A 18 18.76 20.42 2.98
N ALA A 19 19.19 20.28 1.73
CA ALA A 19 18.58 19.36 0.78
C ALA A 19 18.65 17.90 1.25
N GLU A 20 19.78 17.48 1.80
CA GLU A 20 19.95 16.10 2.29
C GLU A 20 19.02 15.79 3.46
N LYS A 21 18.94 16.69 4.41
CA LYS A 21 18.07 16.54 5.58
C LYS A 21 16.57 16.60 5.23
N ILE A 22 16.18 17.41 4.26
CA ILE A 22 14.79 17.41 3.74
C ILE A 22 14.51 16.10 3.03
N ARG A 23 15.49 15.57 2.30
CA ARG A 23 15.40 14.25 1.68
C ARG A 23 15.21 13.16 2.73
N GLU A 24 16.01 13.12 3.78
CA GLU A 24 15.86 12.19 4.90
C GLU A 24 14.47 12.28 5.55
N ALA A 25 13.99 13.50 5.80
CA ALA A 25 12.66 13.71 6.34
C ALA A 25 11.55 13.23 5.39
N SER A 26 11.75 13.41 4.09
CA SER A 26 10.80 12.96 3.07
C SER A 26 10.82 11.44 2.90
N GLU A 27 11.98 10.81 2.99
CA GLU A 27 12.10 9.33 2.99
C GLU A 27 11.45 8.73 4.23
N ALA A 28 11.66 9.32 5.41
CA ALA A 28 10.99 8.89 6.65
C ALA A 28 9.44 9.05 6.56
N ALA A 29 8.96 10.12 5.94
CA ALA A 29 7.53 10.31 5.70
C ALA A 29 6.96 9.26 4.72
N LEU A 30 7.72 8.90 3.70
CA LEU A 30 7.36 7.82 2.78
C LEU A 30 7.30 6.46 3.48
N GLU A 31 8.27 6.15 4.32
CA GLU A 31 8.28 4.91 5.11
C GLU A 31 7.05 4.83 6.03
N GLU A 32 6.70 5.93 6.70
CA GLU A 32 5.49 6.02 7.52
C GLU A 32 4.23 5.80 6.66
N LEU A 33 4.14 6.44 5.49
CA LEU A 33 3.03 6.29 4.57
C LEU A 33 2.90 4.86 4.03
N MET A 34 4.02 4.24 3.69
CA MET A 34 4.10 2.85 3.24
C MET A 34 3.63 1.88 4.33
N SER A 35 4.05 2.11 5.57
CA SER A 35 3.62 1.32 6.73
C SER A 35 2.12 1.43 6.96
N ILE A 36 1.57 2.65 6.89
CA ILE A 36 0.13 2.90 6.99
C ILE A 36 -0.62 2.15 5.88
N GLY A 37 -0.18 2.29 4.63
CA GLY A 37 -0.81 1.64 3.48
C GLY A 37 -0.77 0.12 3.54
N HIS A 38 0.35 -0.44 3.95
CA HIS A 38 0.49 -1.87 4.18
C HIS A 38 -0.49 -2.37 5.26
N GLY A 39 -0.54 -1.68 6.41
CA GLY A 39 -1.50 -2.00 7.47
C GLY A 39 -2.96 -1.94 7.01
N MET A 40 -3.32 -0.90 6.25
CA MET A 40 -4.67 -0.75 5.70
C MET A 40 -5.03 -1.88 4.72
N LEU A 41 -4.09 -2.31 3.87
CA LEU A 41 -4.29 -3.45 2.97
C LEU A 41 -4.50 -4.75 3.74
N LEU A 42 -3.67 -5.01 4.74
CA LEU A 42 -3.79 -6.21 5.56
C LEU A 42 -5.11 -6.24 6.35
N GLU A 43 -5.56 -5.09 6.85
CA GLU A 43 -6.83 -4.97 7.56
C GLU A 43 -8.02 -5.17 6.62
N ARG A 44 -7.99 -4.55 5.44
CA ARG A 44 -9.03 -4.69 4.43
C ARG A 44 -9.16 -6.13 3.94
N LEU A 45 -8.06 -6.85 3.79
CA LEU A 45 -8.05 -8.26 3.39
C LEU A 45 -8.49 -9.22 4.50
N ARG A 46 -8.56 -8.77 5.76
CA ARG A 46 -9.16 -9.52 6.86
C ARG A 46 -10.67 -9.60 6.76
N VAL A 47 -11.29 -8.51 6.35
CA VAL A 47 -12.76 -8.36 6.29
C VAL A 47 -13.24 -8.76 4.91
N ALA A 48 -13.33 -10.06 4.64
CA ALA A 48 -13.96 -10.51 3.40
C ALA A 48 -15.48 -10.41 3.50
N PRO A 49 -16.19 -9.98 2.44
CA PRO A 49 -17.63 -10.09 2.36
C PRO A 49 -18.10 -11.52 2.60
N SER A 50 -19.22 -11.69 3.28
CA SER A 50 -19.75 -12.98 3.72
C SER A 50 -19.89 -14.04 2.62
N GLY A 51 -20.29 -13.62 1.39
CA GLY A 51 -20.45 -14.53 0.25
C GLY A 51 -19.13 -15.15 -0.26
N VAL A 52 -18.00 -14.48 -0.05
CA VAL A 52 -16.68 -15.00 -0.42
C VAL A 52 -16.10 -15.86 0.70
N LEU A 53 -16.48 -15.58 1.95
CA LEU A 53 -16.14 -16.44 3.09
C LEU A 53 -16.69 -17.86 2.92
N ASN A 54 -17.91 -18.00 2.45
CA ASN A 54 -18.52 -19.31 2.25
C ASN A 54 -17.80 -20.13 1.17
N SER A 55 -17.40 -19.51 0.06
CA SER A 55 -16.65 -20.20 -0.98
C SER A 55 -15.22 -20.57 -0.53
N VAL A 56 -14.60 -19.75 0.32
CA VAL A 56 -13.29 -20.05 0.91
C VAL A 56 -13.38 -21.13 1.97
N GLN A 57 -14.41 -21.13 2.83
CA GLN A 57 -14.66 -22.19 3.80
C GLN A 57 -14.97 -23.53 3.12
N GLU A 58 -15.70 -23.51 2.00
CA GLU A 58 -15.95 -24.69 1.22
C GLU A 58 -14.67 -25.23 0.55
N ALA A 59 -13.80 -24.37 0.05
CA ALA A 59 -12.50 -24.75 -0.46
C ALA A 59 -11.59 -25.31 0.64
N LEU A 60 -11.61 -24.74 1.86
CA LEU A 60 -10.92 -25.27 3.04
C LEU A 60 -11.39 -26.66 3.43
N SER A 61 -12.71 -26.87 3.48
CA SER A 61 -13.29 -28.17 3.83
C SER A 61 -12.96 -29.29 2.83
N LYS A 62 -12.59 -28.90 1.59
CA LYS A 62 -12.14 -29.81 0.52
C LYS A 62 -10.62 -29.99 0.47
N GLY A 63 -9.87 -29.50 1.46
CA GLY A 63 -8.40 -29.65 1.54
C GLY A 63 -7.63 -28.78 0.53
N ASN A 64 -8.31 -27.87 -0.17
CA ASN A 64 -7.66 -26.89 -1.04
C ASN A 64 -7.24 -25.70 -0.20
N ASP A 65 -5.96 -25.34 -0.26
CA ASP A 65 -5.40 -24.19 0.44
C ASP A 65 -6.18 -22.91 0.06
N PRO A 66 -6.81 -22.26 1.02
CA PRO A 66 -7.49 -21.04 0.71
C PRO A 66 -6.49 -19.95 0.44
N SER A 67 -6.48 -19.59 -0.76
CA SER A 67 -5.79 -18.47 -1.38
C SER A 67 -5.76 -17.16 -0.57
N ARG A 68 -6.62 -17.01 0.41
CA ARG A 68 -6.82 -15.80 1.19
C ARG A 68 -5.66 -15.46 2.12
N GLY A 69 -5.21 -16.41 2.92
CA GLY A 69 -4.05 -16.22 3.78
C GLY A 69 -2.79 -16.03 2.94
N THR A 70 -2.66 -16.78 1.86
CA THR A 70 -1.55 -16.69 0.92
C THR A 70 -1.52 -15.35 0.20
N TYR A 71 -2.66 -14.83 -0.27
CA TYR A 71 -2.71 -13.52 -0.93
C TYR A 71 -2.37 -12.39 0.06
N ARG A 72 -2.97 -12.40 1.24
CA ARG A 72 -2.64 -11.44 2.28
C ARG A 72 -1.16 -11.49 2.67
N ALA A 73 -0.58 -12.68 2.78
CA ALA A 73 0.83 -12.87 3.10
C ALA A 73 1.78 -12.47 1.95
N SER A 74 1.29 -12.38 0.71
CA SER A 74 2.09 -11.93 -0.44
C SER A 74 2.24 -10.41 -0.49
N ILE A 75 1.44 -9.66 0.27
CA ILE A 75 1.53 -8.19 0.32
C ILE A 75 2.82 -7.80 1.04
N SER A 76 3.66 -7.07 0.36
CA SER A 76 4.96 -6.63 0.85
C SER A 76 5.25 -5.19 0.47
N THR A 77 6.22 -4.60 1.13
CA THR A 77 6.75 -3.27 0.81
C THR A 77 8.18 -3.39 0.34
N THR A 78 8.55 -2.56 -0.64
CA THR A 78 9.96 -2.36 -0.97
C THR A 78 10.56 -1.28 -0.07
N PRO A 79 11.85 -1.37 0.26
CA PRO A 79 12.53 -0.27 0.96
C PRO A 79 12.40 1.04 0.19
N VAL A 80 12.24 2.15 0.92
CA VAL A 80 12.21 3.48 0.31
C VAL A 80 13.61 3.82 -0.20
N GLN A 81 13.71 4.10 -1.48
CA GLN A 81 14.94 4.51 -2.15
C GLN A 81 14.62 5.61 -3.16
N HIS A 82 15.50 6.60 -3.25
CA HIS A 82 15.35 7.72 -4.19
C HIS A 82 13.96 8.38 -4.13
N LEU A 83 13.42 8.60 -2.93
CA LEU A 83 12.09 9.18 -2.70
C LEU A 83 10.97 8.36 -3.37
N SER A 84 11.11 7.06 -3.43
CA SER A 84 10.12 6.13 -3.97
C SER A 84 10.03 4.86 -3.13
N GLY A 85 8.82 4.37 -2.94
CA GLY A 85 8.53 3.10 -2.30
C GLY A 85 7.32 2.45 -2.94
N THR A 86 7.21 1.14 -2.88
CA THR A 86 6.12 0.39 -3.50
C THR A 86 5.53 -0.63 -2.52
N ILE A 87 4.21 -0.69 -2.47
CA ILE A 87 3.47 -1.78 -1.84
C ILE A 87 2.97 -2.69 -2.96
N THR A 88 3.23 -3.97 -2.86
CA THR A 88 2.95 -4.92 -3.95
C THR A 88 2.46 -6.27 -3.43
N ASP A 89 1.67 -6.97 -4.22
CA ASP A 89 1.33 -8.39 -4.06
C ASP A 89 2.37 -9.32 -4.71
N GLY A 90 3.42 -8.74 -5.30
CA GLY A 90 4.48 -9.46 -5.98
C GLY A 90 4.09 -10.08 -7.32
N GLY A 91 2.83 -10.02 -7.73
CA GLY A 91 2.34 -10.55 -9.00
C GLY A 91 2.49 -12.07 -9.19
N LYS A 92 2.87 -12.81 -8.12
CA LYS A 92 3.15 -14.25 -8.19
C LYS A 92 1.89 -15.11 -8.17
N LEU A 93 0.80 -14.58 -7.62
CA LEU A 93 -0.44 -15.33 -7.46
C LEU A 93 -1.39 -15.03 -8.63
N ARG A 94 -1.66 -16.05 -9.43
CA ARG A 94 -2.52 -15.95 -10.62
C ARG A 94 -3.94 -15.44 -10.34
N TYR A 95 -4.42 -15.64 -9.13
CA TYR A 95 -5.74 -15.20 -8.70
C TYR A 95 -5.76 -13.80 -8.07
N GLY A 96 -4.61 -13.20 -7.81
CA GLY A 96 -4.50 -11.83 -7.27
C GLY A 96 -5.32 -10.80 -8.06
N PRO A 97 -5.15 -10.70 -9.40
CA PRO A 97 -5.95 -9.81 -10.23
C PRO A 97 -7.46 -10.08 -10.17
N TRP A 98 -7.88 -11.32 -9.99
CA TRP A 98 -9.28 -11.67 -9.80
C TRP A 98 -9.81 -11.19 -8.45
N LEU A 99 -9.05 -11.35 -7.38
CA LEU A 99 -9.42 -10.84 -6.05
C LEU A 99 -9.54 -9.30 -6.05
N GLU A 100 -8.69 -8.63 -6.83
CA GLU A 100 -8.70 -7.17 -6.94
C GLU A 100 -9.68 -6.61 -7.99
N GLY A 101 -10.42 -7.47 -8.68
CA GLY A 101 -11.45 -7.05 -9.62
C GLY A 101 -10.95 -6.59 -10.98
N VAL A 102 -9.69 -6.85 -11.31
CA VAL A 102 -9.06 -6.40 -12.57
C VAL A 102 -8.83 -7.52 -13.58
N SER A 103 -9.30 -8.73 -13.29
CA SER A 103 -9.22 -9.89 -14.18
C SER A 103 -10.48 -10.01 -15.06
N ASN A 104 -10.32 -10.48 -16.28
CA ASN A 104 -11.47 -10.86 -17.13
C ASN A 104 -12.37 -11.92 -16.48
N ARG A 105 -11.82 -12.75 -15.61
CA ARG A 105 -12.54 -13.76 -14.84
C ARG A 105 -13.61 -13.14 -13.91
N ASN A 106 -13.46 -11.89 -13.49
CA ASN A 106 -14.47 -11.21 -12.68
C ASN A 106 -15.82 -11.11 -13.39
N LYS A 107 -15.79 -10.93 -14.72
CA LYS A 107 -17.01 -10.85 -15.55
C LYS A 107 -17.75 -12.18 -15.62
N THR A 108 -17.01 -13.29 -15.68
CA THR A 108 -17.59 -14.64 -15.82
C THR A 108 -18.04 -15.25 -14.50
N THR A 109 -17.41 -14.86 -13.39
CA THR A 109 -17.71 -15.37 -12.05
C THR A 109 -18.71 -14.52 -11.27
N SER A 110 -19.16 -13.39 -11.83
CA SER A 110 -20.01 -12.40 -11.15
C SER A 110 -19.42 -11.89 -9.80
N PHE A 111 -18.13 -12.04 -9.61
CA PHE A 111 -17.41 -11.53 -8.46
C PHE A 111 -16.71 -10.21 -8.84
N PRO A 112 -17.13 -9.07 -8.28
CA PRO A 112 -16.60 -7.77 -8.67
C PRO A 112 -15.14 -7.55 -8.25
N GLY A 113 -14.67 -8.24 -7.22
CA GLY A 113 -13.37 -8.02 -6.59
C GLY A 113 -13.44 -7.16 -5.33
N TYR A 114 -12.34 -7.12 -4.59
CA TYR A 114 -12.24 -6.34 -3.35
C TYR A 114 -11.80 -4.90 -3.56
N PHE A 115 -11.12 -4.61 -4.67
CA PHE A 115 -10.54 -3.30 -4.99
C PHE A 115 -9.64 -2.76 -3.88
N SER A 116 -8.93 -3.64 -3.16
CA SER A 116 -8.19 -3.29 -1.96
C SER A 116 -7.10 -2.28 -2.24
N PHE A 117 -6.30 -2.50 -3.28
CA PHE A 117 -5.24 -1.58 -3.69
C PHE A 117 -5.79 -0.22 -4.14
N SER A 118 -6.87 -0.22 -4.93
CA SER A 118 -7.48 1.03 -5.40
C SER A 118 -8.01 1.88 -4.25
N VAL A 119 -8.75 1.26 -3.32
CA VAL A 119 -9.32 1.97 -2.17
C VAL A 119 -8.23 2.49 -1.23
N VAL A 120 -7.22 1.65 -0.93
CA VAL A 120 -6.10 2.06 -0.06
C VAL A 120 -5.28 3.15 -0.72
N SER A 121 -5.03 3.08 -2.03
CA SER A 121 -4.34 4.13 -2.78
C SER A 121 -5.02 5.49 -2.62
N GLN A 122 -6.34 5.55 -2.81
CA GLN A 122 -7.11 6.79 -2.63
C GLN A 122 -7.07 7.31 -1.18
N GLN A 123 -7.10 6.41 -0.21
CA GLN A 123 -7.01 6.79 1.21
C GLN A 123 -5.61 7.31 1.58
N LEU A 124 -4.56 6.70 1.03
CA LEU A 124 -3.18 7.15 1.21
C LEU A 124 -2.94 8.53 0.59
N GLU A 125 -3.48 8.77 -0.60
CA GLU A 125 -3.40 10.07 -1.24
C GLU A 125 -3.97 11.17 -0.35
N LYS A 126 -5.14 10.95 0.25
CA LYS A 126 -5.75 11.89 1.21
C LYS A 126 -4.93 12.10 2.48
N LYS A 127 -4.22 11.08 2.95
CA LYS A 127 -3.38 11.13 4.15
C LYS A 127 -1.98 11.70 3.89
N SER A 128 -1.50 11.62 2.67
CA SER A 128 -0.12 11.94 2.30
C SER A 128 0.30 13.33 2.74
N LYS A 129 -0.52 14.35 2.45
CA LYS A 129 -0.25 15.73 2.84
C LYS A 129 0.01 15.89 4.33
N SER A 130 -0.87 15.33 5.17
CA SER A 130 -0.73 15.41 6.64
C SER A 130 0.52 14.68 7.15
N VAL A 131 0.85 13.53 6.58
CA VAL A 131 2.05 12.77 6.97
C VAL A 131 3.32 13.54 6.64
N PHE A 132 3.39 14.11 5.41
CA PHE A 132 4.53 14.92 4.99
C PHE A 132 4.67 16.22 5.79
N GLU A 133 3.59 16.94 6.03
CA GLU A 133 3.60 18.16 6.85
C GLU A 133 4.11 17.90 8.27
N LYS A 134 3.67 16.81 8.90
CA LYS A 134 4.15 16.41 10.23
C LYS A 134 5.63 16.03 10.23
N ALA A 135 6.10 15.30 9.22
CA ALA A 135 7.50 14.90 9.10
C ALA A 135 8.40 16.13 8.91
N LEU A 136 8.03 17.05 8.04
CA LEU A 136 8.76 18.30 7.81
C LEU A 136 8.75 19.20 9.03
N ALA A 137 7.64 19.28 9.77
CA ALA A 137 7.56 20.06 11.01
C ALA A 137 8.45 19.47 12.11
N ARG A 138 8.51 18.15 12.27
CA ARG A 138 9.43 17.48 13.20
C ARG A 138 10.89 17.80 12.86
N TYR A 139 11.18 17.81 11.57
CA TYR A 139 12.51 18.13 11.07
C TYR A 139 12.88 19.61 11.35
N ALA A 140 12.00 20.55 11.02
CA ALA A 140 12.22 21.97 11.27
C ALA A 140 12.49 22.26 12.76
N ARG A 141 11.80 21.58 13.68
CA ARG A 141 12.04 21.69 15.12
C ARG A 141 13.44 21.21 15.54
N LYS A 142 13.94 20.12 14.92
CA LYS A 142 15.30 19.62 15.20
C LYS A 142 16.39 20.53 14.68
N MET A 143 16.12 21.37 13.69
CA MET A 143 17.08 22.34 13.16
C MET A 143 17.19 23.61 14.04
N ASN A 144 16.12 23.95 14.76
CA ASN A 144 16.05 25.17 15.58
C ASN A 144 16.50 24.95 17.04
N ASN A 145 16.88 23.74 17.40
CA ASN A 145 17.49 23.39 18.68
C ASN A 145 18.97 23.00 18.49
#